data_7e602ab7e65a143213cd3db95d322162
#
_entry.id   7e602ab7e65a143213cd3db95d322162
#
_cell.length_a   1.000
_cell.length_b   1.000
_cell.length_c   1.000
_cell.angle_alpha   90.00
_cell.angle_beta   90.00
_cell.angle_gamma   90.00
#
_symmetry.space_group_name_H-M   'P 1'
#
loop_
_entity.id
_entity.type
_entity.pdbx_description
1 polymer ?
#
loop_
_entity_poly.entity_id
_entity_poly.type
_entity_poly.pdbx_seq_one_letter_code
_entity_poly.pdbx_strand_id
1 'polypeptide(L)'
;MSLYLGKVKWAFTASLALIIIVTGTYQLGLIARIYNLIRPAFLNGGGERCLEQLTKLNVQFRPLVTIEDDKCRIENPVRISRFQETTLSSPILLSCQTALDLAVLFKEAEAHHVVHLGTYNCRSMRRSTFVSEHGFGTAIDIAKINQASISQDWGQETAKGIFLNRFSRSACTSFNNVLTPDSDSNH
;
A
#
# COMPACT_ATOMS: atom_id res chain seq x y z
N MET A 1 -30.49 -22.70 52.80
CA MET A 1 -30.78 -21.41 52.09
C MET A 1 -29.45 -20.73 51.76
N SER A 2 -28.82 -21.08 50.66
CA SER A 2 -27.62 -20.36 50.11
C SER A 2 -27.22 -20.97 48.76
N LEU A 3 -27.82 -20.54 47.64
CA LEU A 3 -27.38 -20.97 46.29
C LEU A 3 -27.79 -19.99 45.19
N TYR A 4 -27.69 -18.67 45.38
CA TYR A 4 -28.04 -17.72 44.31
C TYR A 4 -27.04 -16.58 44.08
N LEU A 5 -25.86 -16.58 44.70
CA LEU A 5 -24.90 -15.48 44.56
C LEU A 5 -23.75 -15.73 43.53
N GLY A 6 -23.61 -16.95 43.02
CA GLY A 6 -22.53 -17.28 42.09
C GLY A 6 -22.76 -16.94 40.61
N LYS A 7 -24.00 -17.01 40.13
CA LYS A 7 -24.32 -16.83 38.70
C LYS A 7 -24.40 -15.39 38.27
N VAL A 8 -24.74 -14.45 39.12
CA VAL A 8 -24.88 -13.04 38.81
C VAL A 8 -23.52 -12.37 38.53
N LYS A 9 -22.48 -12.74 39.29
CA LYS A 9 -21.13 -12.16 39.12
C LYS A 9 -20.50 -12.50 37.76
N TRP A 10 -20.72 -13.70 37.24
CA TRP A 10 -20.18 -14.10 35.90
C TRP A 10 -20.89 -13.41 34.76
N ALA A 11 -22.17 -13.14 34.84
CA ALA A 11 -22.92 -12.44 33.84
C ALA A 11 -22.49 -10.96 33.70
N PHE A 12 -22.22 -10.29 34.85
CA PHE A 12 -21.74 -8.90 34.85
C PHE A 12 -20.32 -8.76 34.30
N THR A 13 -19.41 -9.68 34.64
CA THR A 13 -18.03 -9.63 34.13
C THR A 13 -17.96 -9.92 32.63
N ALA A 14 -18.76 -10.88 32.12
CA ALA A 14 -18.84 -11.17 30.70
C ALA A 14 -19.44 -10.00 29.90
N SER A 15 -20.47 -9.34 30.41
CA SER A 15 -21.08 -8.16 29.78
C SER A 15 -20.13 -6.96 29.75
N LEU A 16 -19.39 -6.73 30.83
CA LEU A 16 -18.40 -5.63 30.89
C LEU A 16 -17.25 -5.85 29.90
N ALA A 17 -16.73 -7.09 29.82
CA ALA A 17 -15.69 -7.44 28.85
C ALA A 17 -16.16 -7.28 27.41
N LEU A 18 -17.41 -7.66 27.11
CA LEU A 18 -17.98 -7.50 25.77
C LEU A 18 -18.13 -6.01 25.40
N ILE A 19 -18.57 -5.17 26.32
CA ILE A 19 -18.69 -3.72 26.12
C ILE A 19 -17.32 -3.10 25.85
N ILE A 20 -16.28 -3.48 26.60
CA ILE A 20 -14.91 -2.96 26.39
C ILE A 20 -14.36 -3.39 25.03
N ILE A 21 -14.59 -4.62 24.61
CA ILE A 21 -14.16 -5.11 23.28
C ILE A 21 -14.90 -4.36 22.16
N VAL A 22 -16.21 -4.21 22.27
CA VAL A 22 -17.02 -3.51 21.24
C VAL A 22 -16.66 -2.03 21.17
N THR A 23 -16.49 -1.35 22.30
CA THR A 23 -16.09 0.07 22.30
C THR A 23 -14.65 0.25 21.83
N GLY A 24 -13.74 -0.65 22.17
CA GLY A 24 -12.36 -0.64 21.70
C GLY A 24 -12.26 -0.81 20.18
N THR A 25 -12.97 -1.75 19.58
CA THR A 25 -13.01 -1.94 18.12
C THR A 25 -13.70 -0.78 17.39
N TYR A 26 -14.74 -0.17 18.01
CA TYR A 26 -15.40 1.01 17.46
C TYR A 26 -14.49 2.24 17.45
N GLN A 27 -13.70 2.45 18.51
CA GLN A 27 -12.72 3.53 18.61
C GLN A 27 -11.57 3.34 17.61
N LEU A 28 -11.04 2.12 17.44
CA LEU A 28 -10.02 1.85 16.44
C LEU A 28 -10.52 2.05 15.02
N GLY A 29 -11.76 1.65 14.72
CA GLY A 29 -12.41 1.91 13.44
C GLY A 29 -12.68 3.40 13.18
N LEU A 30 -13.03 4.16 14.20
CA LEU A 30 -13.22 5.60 14.11
C LEU A 30 -11.89 6.33 13.88
N ILE A 31 -10.85 5.96 14.60
CA ILE A 31 -9.49 6.51 14.45
C ILE A 31 -8.96 6.24 13.02
N ALA A 32 -9.13 5.02 12.51
CA ALA A 32 -8.74 4.68 11.14
C ALA A 32 -9.53 5.50 10.10
N ARG A 33 -10.84 5.71 10.31
CA ARG A 33 -11.67 6.56 9.43
C ARG A 33 -11.27 8.03 9.51
N ILE A 34 -11.00 8.55 10.69
CA ILE A 34 -10.50 9.92 10.89
C ILE A 34 -9.12 10.07 10.25
N TYR A 35 -8.22 9.11 10.43
CA TYR A 35 -6.90 9.10 9.80
C TYR A 35 -7.01 9.14 8.27
N ASN A 36 -7.88 8.33 7.67
CA ASN A 36 -8.11 8.33 6.23
C ASN A 36 -8.81 9.61 5.71
N LEU A 37 -9.62 10.29 6.54
CA LEU A 37 -10.24 11.57 6.21
C LEU A 37 -9.28 12.76 6.30
N ILE A 38 -8.37 12.77 7.29
CA ILE A 38 -7.39 13.85 7.47
C ILE A 38 -6.12 13.64 6.63
N ARG A 39 -5.82 12.41 6.24
CA ARG A 39 -4.67 12.10 5.38
C ARG A 39 -4.63 12.97 4.11
N PRO A 40 -5.74 13.14 3.32
CA PRO A 40 -5.74 14.05 2.17
C PRO A 40 -5.54 15.51 2.52
N ALA A 41 -6.11 15.99 3.63
CA ALA A 41 -6.01 17.40 4.03
C ALA A 41 -4.60 17.78 4.50
N PHE A 42 -3.88 16.87 5.14
CA PHE A 42 -2.46 17.07 5.48
C PHE A 42 -1.54 17.00 4.26
N LEU A 43 -1.97 16.32 3.18
CA LEU A 43 -1.17 16.13 1.97
C LEU A 43 -1.37 17.26 0.94
N ASN A 44 -2.44 18.05 1.01
CA ASN A 44 -2.72 19.15 0.09
C ASN A 44 -1.79 20.38 0.23
N GLY A 45 -0.99 20.47 1.30
CA GLY A 45 0.18 21.36 1.37
C GLY A 45 1.48 20.65 1.01
N GLY A 46 1.42 19.47 0.38
CA GLY A 46 2.41 18.41 0.44
C GLY A 46 3.24 18.19 -0.80
N GLY A 47 2.97 18.82 -1.92
CA GLY A 47 3.78 18.61 -3.12
C GLY A 47 5.26 18.89 -2.86
N GLU A 48 5.61 20.06 -2.31
CA GLU A 48 7.00 20.43 -2.00
C GLU A 48 7.62 19.55 -0.92
N ARG A 49 6.88 19.25 0.16
CA ARG A 49 7.37 18.36 1.23
C ARG A 49 7.61 16.94 0.73
N CYS A 50 6.74 16.43 -0.13
CA CYS A 50 6.92 15.12 -0.72
C CYS A 50 8.19 15.07 -1.59
N LEU A 51 8.41 16.07 -2.44
CA LEU A 51 9.61 16.15 -3.27
C LEU A 51 10.89 16.27 -2.41
N GLU A 52 10.84 17.03 -1.32
CA GLU A 52 11.92 17.13 -0.36
C GLU A 52 12.22 15.77 0.30
N GLN A 53 11.20 15.01 0.68
CA GLN A 53 11.38 13.67 1.25
C GLN A 53 11.96 12.68 0.25
N LEU A 54 11.51 12.68 -1.01
CA LEU A 54 12.13 11.87 -2.06
C LEU A 54 13.61 12.21 -2.25
N THR A 55 13.96 13.50 -2.18
CA THR A 55 15.36 13.95 -2.25
C THR A 55 16.17 13.43 -1.06
N LYS A 56 15.65 13.54 0.17
CA LYS A 56 16.31 13.00 1.38
C LYS A 56 16.51 11.48 1.34
N LEU A 57 15.61 10.78 0.64
CA LEU A 57 15.70 9.33 0.41
C LEU A 57 16.59 8.96 -0.77
N ASN A 58 17.32 9.92 -1.40
CA ASN A 58 18.15 9.68 -2.58
C ASN A 58 17.40 9.00 -3.75
N VAL A 59 16.13 9.33 -3.93
CA VAL A 59 15.36 8.89 -5.09
C VAL A 59 15.74 9.75 -6.30
N GLN A 60 16.02 9.13 -7.43
CA GLN A 60 16.26 9.84 -8.69
C GLN A 60 14.94 10.05 -9.40
N PHE A 61 14.44 11.27 -9.41
CA PHE A 61 13.15 11.61 -9.98
C PHE A 61 13.14 12.94 -10.73
N ARG A 62 12.11 13.13 -11.54
CA ARG A 62 11.74 14.41 -12.17
C ARG A 62 10.30 14.72 -11.81
N PRO A 63 10.00 15.86 -11.16
CA PRO A 63 8.63 16.29 -10.93
C PRO A 63 8.00 16.67 -12.27
N LEU A 64 6.71 16.46 -12.39
CA LEU A 64 5.90 16.82 -13.55
C LEU A 64 4.75 17.72 -13.09
N VAL A 65 4.15 18.43 -14.06
CA VAL A 65 2.89 19.14 -13.83
C VAL A 65 1.76 18.13 -13.59
N THR A 66 0.71 18.55 -12.87
CA THR A 66 -0.50 17.73 -12.69
C THR A 66 -0.94 17.13 -14.01
N ILE A 67 -1.18 15.83 -14.02
CA ILE A 67 -1.72 15.12 -15.18
C ILE A 67 -3.22 15.06 -15.04
N GLU A 68 -3.93 15.56 -16.04
CA GLU A 68 -5.39 15.43 -16.19
C GLU A 68 -5.65 14.83 -17.57
N ASP A 69 -6.25 13.67 -17.60
CA ASP A 69 -6.55 12.91 -18.81
C ASP A 69 -7.92 12.24 -18.63
N ASP A 70 -8.97 12.81 -19.28
CA ASP A 70 -10.36 12.38 -19.16
C ASP A 70 -10.78 12.24 -17.67
N LYS A 71 -10.92 11.02 -17.20
CA LYS A 71 -11.32 10.67 -15.82
C LYS A 71 -10.14 10.40 -14.89
N CYS A 72 -8.91 10.50 -15.37
CA CYS A 72 -7.69 10.20 -14.62
C CYS A 72 -7.01 11.49 -14.19
N ARG A 73 -6.54 11.54 -12.95
CA ARG A 73 -5.82 12.69 -12.42
C ARG A 73 -4.69 12.25 -11.50
N ILE A 74 -3.50 12.77 -11.73
CA ILE A 74 -2.38 12.62 -10.79
C ILE A 74 -1.97 14.00 -10.31
N GLU A 75 -2.15 14.27 -9.04
CA GLU A 75 -1.59 15.44 -8.37
C GLU A 75 -0.14 15.18 -7.98
N ASN A 76 0.74 16.16 -8.21
CA ASN A 76 2.17 16.06 -7.93
C ASN A 76 2.81 14.78 -8.51
N PRO A 77 2.65 14.52 -9.82
CA PRO A 77 3.23 13.33 -10.44
C PRO A 77 4.76 13.45 -10.51
N VAL A 78 5.42 12.32 -10.31
CA VAL A 78 6.88 12.19 -10.41
C VAL A 78 7.25 11.04 -11.35
N ARG A 79 8.23 11.29 -12.21
CA ARG A 79 8.85 10.25 -13.02
C ARG A 79 10.12 9.77 -12.30
N ILE A 80 10.11 8.53 -11.85
CA ILE A 80 11.19 7.91 -11.10
C ILE A 80 12.06 7.11 -12.06
N SER A 81 13.37 7.28 -11.98
CA SER A 81 14.35 6.44 -12.70
C SER A 81 15.05 5.45 -11.79
N ARG A 82 15.15 5.74 -10.47
CA ARG A 82 15.80 4.88 -9.49
C ARG A 82 15.36 5.24 -8.07
N PHE A 83 15.21 4.25 -7.19
CA PHE A 83 15.03 4.43 -5.75
C PHE A 83 16.33 4.07 -5.02
N GLN A 84 16.98 5.03 -4.37
CA GLN A 84 18.19 4.74 -3.58
C GLN A 84 19.10 3.71 -4.26
N GLU A 85 19.15 2.50 -3.70
CA GLU A 85 19.91 1.36 -4.23
C GLU A 85 19.08 0.45 -5.15
N THR A 86 17.78 0.73 -5.31
CA THR A 86 16.88 -0.08 -6.14
C THR A 86 16.87 0.42 -7.59
N THR A 87 17.31 -0.42 -8.50
CA THR A 87 17.19 -0.19 -9.95
C THR A 87 15.85 -0.69 -10.48
N LEU A 88 15.29 0.01 -11.45
CA LEU A 88 14.05 -0.34 -12.12
C LEU A 88 14.33 -0.84 -13.54
N SER A 89 13.48 -1.75 -14.05
CA SER A 89 13.56 -2.21 -15.45
C SER A 89 13.34 -1.08 -16.46
N SER A 90 12.55 -0.07 -16.10
CA SER A 90 12.34 1.17 -16.85
C SER A 90 11.84 2.28 -15.92
N PRO A 91 11.90 3.57 -16.29
CA PRO A 91 11.34 4.65 -15.50
C PRO A 91 9.83 4.51 -15.32
N ILE A 92 9.34 4.84 -14.13
CA ILE A 92 7.92 4.77 -13.74
C ILE A 92 7.33 6.15 -13.48
N LEU A 93 6.02 6.26 -13.66
CA LEU A 93 5.24 7.46 -13.40
C LEU A 93 4.23 7.18 -12.29
N LEU A 94 4.34 7.92 -11.19
CA LEU A 94 3.53 7.74 -9.99
C LEU A 94 3.12 9.09 -9.39
N SER A 95 2.15 9.06 -8.48
CA SER A 95 1.96 10.15 -7.54
C SER A 95 3.17 10.25 -6.60
N CYS A 96 3.49 11.43 -6.14
CA CYS A 96 4.64 11.62 -5.24
C CYS A 96 4.51 10.77 -3.96
N GLN A 97 3.30 10.67 -3.39
CA GLN A 97 3.09 9.86 -2.19
C GLN A 97 3.35 8.37 -2.42
N THR A 98 2.82 7.82 -3.51
CA THR A 98 3.08 6.42 -3.87
C THR A 98 4.58 6.16 -4.08
N ALA A 99 5.28 7.11 -4.66
CA ALA A 99 6.74 7.02 -4.81
C ALA A 99 7.47 6.99 -3.45
N LEU A 100 7.01 7.76 -2.45
CA LEU A 100 7.55 7.71 -1.09
C LEU A 100 7.31 6.36 -0.43
N ASP A 101 6.08 5.86 -0.51
CA ASP A 101 5.70 4.58 0.09
C ASP A 101 6.52 3.43 -0.52
N LEU A 102 6.74 3.45 -1.85
CA LEU A 102 7.63 2.50 -2.53
C LEU A 102 9.10 2.65 -2.13
N ALA A 103 9.59 3.88 -1.95
CA ALA A 103 10.97 4.11 -1.53
C ALA A 103 11.27 3.49 -0.16
N VAL A 104 10.32 3.61 0.77
CA VAL A 104 10.41 2.98 2.10
C VAL A 104 10.32 1.46 1.98
N LEU A 105 9.31 0.94 1.27
CA LEU A 105 9.10 -0.49 1.09
C LEU A 105 10.31 -1.18 0.45
N PHE A 106 10.86 -0.63 -0.63
CA PHE A 106 12.00 -1.22 -1.32
C PHE A 106 13.26 -1.23 -0.47
N LYS A 107 13.48 -0.19 0.33
CA LYS A 107 14.58 -0.12 1.28
C LYS A 107 14.44 -1.18 2.37
N GLU A 108 13.28 -1.26 3.02
CA GLU A 108 13.03 -2.21 4.12
C GLU A 108 13.05 -3.67 3.65
N ALA A 109 12.63 -3.92 2.43
CA ALA A 109 12.62 -5.25 1.82
C ALA A 109 13.95 -5.64 1.14
N GLU A 110 14.96 -4.75 1.15
CA GLU A 110 16.24 -4.96 0.45
C GLU A 110 16.03 -5.30 -1.05
N ALA A 111 15.12 -4.57 -1.68
CA ALA A 111 14.81 -4.72 -3.10
C ALA A 111 15.86 -3.95 -3.93
N HIS A 112 16.85 -4.61 -4.48
CA HIS A 112 17.93 -3.98 -5.28
C HIS A 112 17.59 -3.87 -6.77
N HIS A 113 16.71 -4.73 -7.27
CA HIS A 113 16.26 -4.71 -8.66
C HIS A 113 14.79 -5.08 -8.76
N VAL A 114 13.99 -4.20 -9.41
CA VAL A 114 12.56 -4.40 -9.61
C VAL A 114 12.25 -4.38 -11.11
N VAL A 115 11.66 -5.47 -11.58
CA VAL A 115 11.04 -5.55 -12.91
C VAL A 115 9.54 -5.34 -12.73
N HIS A 116 9.01 -4.29 -13.36
CA HIS A 116 7.59 -3.97 -13.31
C HIS A 116 6.95 -4.11 -14.70
N LEU A 117 5.63 -4.33 -14.72
CA LEU A 117 4.81 -4.43 -15.93
C LEU A 117 4.15 -3.11 -16.30
N GLY A 118 4.03 -2.20 -15.32
CA GLY A 118 3.46 -0.87 -15.55
C GLY A 118 3.14 -0.12 -14.25
N THR A 119 2.87 1.18 -14.43
CA THR A 119 2.39 2.07 -13.37
C THR A 119 1.21 2.90 -13.87
N TYR A 120 1.42 4.07 -14.47
CA TYR A 120 0.34 4.90 -14.99
C TYR A 120 -0.32 4.31 -16.23
N ASN A 121 -1.64 4.18 -16.18
CA ASN A 121 -2.47 3.83 -17.32
C ASN A 121 -3.91 4.31 -17.07
N CYS A 122 -4.34 5.34 -17.83
CA CYS A 122 -5.69 5.88 -17.71
C CYS A 122 -6.71 4.95 -18.37
N ARG A 123 -7.29 4.07 -17.56
CA ARG A 123 -8.32 3.11 -17.98
C ARG A 123 -9.31 2.79 -16.86
N SER A 124 -10.47 2.27 -17.20
CA SER A 124 -11.35 1.64 -16.21
C SER A 124 -10.80 0.28 -15.77
N MET A 125 -11.18 -0.14 -14.58
CA MET A 125 -10.97 -1.52 -14.14
C MET A 125 -11.75 -2.49 -15.05
N ARG A 126 -11.24 -3.71 -15.17
CA ARG A 126 -11.89 -4.74 -16.00
C ARG A 126 -13.32 -4.98 -15.51
N ARG A 127 -14.28 -4.95 -16.42
CA ARG A 127 -15.73 -5.17 -16.13
C ARG A 127 -16.33 -4.14 -15.15
N SER A 128 -15.78 -2.93 -15.10
CA SER A 128 -16.24 -1.86 -14.22
C SER A 128 -16.19 -0.51 -14.94
N THR A 129 -16.98 0.45 -14.46
CA THR A 129 -16.92 1.87 -14.87
C THR A 129 -15.95 2.67 -13.98
N PHE A 130 -15.50 2.10 -12.87
CA PHE A 130 -14.55 2.76 -11.98
C PHE A 130 -13.15 2.83 -12.62
N VAL A 131 -12.47 3.95 -12.41
CA VAL A 131 -11.10 4.15 -12.85
C VAL A 131 -10.16 3.23 -12.07
N SER A 132 -9.20 2.64 -12.76
CA SER A 132 -8.15 1.85 -12.14
C SER A 132 -7.21 2.75 -11.32
N GLU A 133 -6.65 2.23 -10.23
CA GLU A 133 -5.62 2.90 -9.42
C GLU A 133 -4.40 3.33 -10.24
N HIS A 134 -4.11 2.64 -11.34
CA HIS A 134 -3.10 3.06 -12.30
C HIS A 134 -3.39 4.43 -12.92
N GLY A 135 -4.67 4.81 -13.09
CA GLY A 135 -5.08 6.12 -13.60
C GLY A 135 -4.82 7.28 -12.65
N PHE A 136 -4.58 6.99 -11.37
CA PHE A 136 -4.24 7.96 -10.34
C PHE A 136 -2.75 7.95 -9.98
N GLY A 137 -1.95 7.10 -10.62
CA GLY A 137 -0.53 6.91 -10.29
C GLY A 137 -0.32 6.30 -8.90
N THR A 138 -1.30 5.54 -8.39
CA THR A 138 -1.30 4.93 -7.05
C THR A 138 -1.06 3.43 -7.08
N ALA A 139 -0.73 2.86 -8.25
CA ALA A 139 -0.48 1.44 -8.42
C ALA A 139 0.79 1.14 -9.21
N ILE A 140 1.38 -0.02 -8.93
CA ILE A 140 2.49 -0.63 -9.68
C ILE A 140 2.26 -2.13 -9.80
N ASP A 141 2.44 -2.67 -11.00
CA ASP A 141 2.44 -4.09 -11.26
C ASP A 141 3.88 -4.61 -11.27
N ILE A 142 4.24 -5.44 -10.32
CA ILE A 142 5.60 -5.99 -10.16
C ILE A 142 5.63 -7.42 -10.71
N ALA A 143 6.58 -7.70 -11.60
CA ALA A 143 6.82 -9.04 -12.15
C ALA A 143 7.94 -9.77 -11.41
N LYS A 144 8.98 -9.03 -10.96
CA LYS A 144 10.15 -9.63 -10.33
C LYS A 144 10.81 -8.66 -9.35
N ILE A 145 11.30 -9.18 -8.25
CA ILE A 145 12.11 -8.45 -7.27
C ILE A 145 13.39 -9.22 -7.02
N ASN A 146 14.53 -8.56 -7.24
CA ASN A 146 15.84 -9.20 -7.22
C ASN A 146 15.85 -10.40 -8.21
N GLN A 147 16.08 -11.60 -7.70
CA GLN A 147 16.05 -12.83 -8.50
C GLN A 147 14.74 -13.62 -8.36
N ALA A 148 13.78 -13.12 -7.56
CA ALA A 148 12.51 -13.79 -7.32
C ALA A 148 11.45 -13.31 -8.33
N SER A 149 10.91 -14.24 -9.11
CA SER A 149 9.84 -14.00 -10.10
C SER A 149 8.48 -14.31 -9.49
N ILE A 150 7.53 -13.37 -9.59
CA ILE A 150 6.17 -13.59 -9.09
C ILE A 150 5.54 -14.84 -9.73
N SER A 151 5.66 -15.00 -11.06
CA SER A 151 5.03 -16.10 -11.77
C SER A 151 5.67 -17.46 -11.55
N GLN A 152 6.92 -17.52 -11.09
CA GLN A 152 7.67 -18.77 -10.97
C GLN A 152 7.90 -19.19 -9.51
N ASP A 153 8.14 -18.21 -8.64
CA ASP A 153 8.61 -18.48 -7.28
C ASP A 153 7.51 -18.25 -6.21
N TRP A 154 6.35 -17.67 -6.58
CA TRP A 154 5.26 -17.44 -5.65
C TRP A 154 4.71 -18.76 -5.10
N GLY A 155 4.48 -18.81 -3.79
CA GLY A 155 3.95 -20.01 -3.12
C GLY A 155 4.94 -21.17 -3.00
N GLN A 156 6.18 -21.02 -3.50
CA GLN A 156 7.22 -22.06 -3.36
C GLN A 156 7.89 -21.98 -1.99
N GLU A 157 8.23 -23.12 -1.40
CA GLU A 157 8.99 -23.24 -0.16
C GLU A 157 10.51 -23.05 -0.37
N THR A 158 10.87 -22.09 -1.20
CA THR A 158 12.25 -21.72 -1.52
C THR A 158 12.58 -20.36 -0.88
N ALA A 159 13.86 -20.03 -0.80
CA ALA A 159 14.28 -18.69 -0.32
C ALA A 159 13.63 -17.55 -1.12
N LYS A 160 13.40 -17.72 -2.43
CA LYS A 160 12.74 -16.74 -3.30
C LYS A 160 11.25 -16.63 -2.98
N GLY A 161 10.54 -17.74 -2.80
CA GLY A 161 9.12 -17.74 -2.46
C GLY A 161 8.89 -17.16 -1.06
N ILE A 162 9.73 -17.53 -0.09
CA ILE A 162 9.69 -16.95 1.28
C ILE A 162 9.94 -15.43 1.23
N PHE A 163 10.89 -14.97 0.40
CA PHE A 163 11.15 -13.55 0.20
C PHE A 163 9.92 -12.83 -0.37
N LEU A 164 9.27 -13.36 -1.42
CA LEU A 164 8.06 -12.75 -2.01
C LEU A 164 6.90 -12.66 -1.02
N ASN A 165 6.68 -13.71 -0.22
CA ASN A 165 5.67 -13.70 0.85
C ASN A 165 5.97 -12.63 1.92
N ARG A 166 7.24 -12.47 2.31
CA ARG A 166 7.64 -11.42 3.25
C ARG A 166 7.45 -10.03 2.65
N PHE A 167 7.85 -9.85 1.39
CA PHE A 167 7.66 -8.59 0.66
C PHE A 167 6.18 -8.20 0.58
N SER A 168 5.28 -9.11 0.21
CA SER A 168 3.85 -8.81 0.13
C SER A 168 3.25 -8.41 1.48
N ARG A 169 3.67 -9.05 2.58
CA ARG A 169 3.26 -8.65 3.93
C ARG A 169 3.75 -7.26 4.30
N SER A 170 5.00 -6.92 3.97
CA SER A 170 5.52 -5.56 4.18
C SER A 170 4.77 -4.55 3.32
N ALA A 171 4.41 -4.89 2.07
CA ALA A 171 3.62 -4.02 1.21
C ALA A 171 2.24 -3.69 1.82
N CYS A 172 1.59 -4.63 2.52
CA CYS A 172 0.31 -4.39 3.20
C CYS A 172 0.38 -3.35 4.33
N THR A 173 1.56 -2.97 4.81
CA THR A 173 1.72 -1.87 5.79
C THR A 173 1.66 -0.50 5.14
N SER A 174 2.00 -0.40 3.85
CA SER A 174 2.09 0.86 3.10
C SER A 174 0.95 1.04 2.09
N PHE A 175 0.37 -0.06 1.60
CA PHE A 175 -0.66 -0.06 0.56
C PHE A 175 -1.97 -0.66 1.08
N ASN A 176 -3.09 -0.03 0.73
CA ASN A 176 -4.42 -0.51 1.15
C ASN A 176 -4.82 -1.82 0.45
N ASN A 177 -4.34 -2.04 -0.76
CA ASN A 177 -4.62 -3.24 -1.55
C ASN A 177 -3.30 -3.79 -2.09
N VAL A 178 -3.02 -5.05 -1.77
CA VAL A 178 -1.90 -5.81 -2.31
C VAL A 178 -2.48 -7.06 -2.95
N LEU A 179 -2.50 -7.08 -4.29
CA LEU A 179 -2.96 -8.24 -5.05
C LEU A 179 -1.80 -9.20 -5.25
N THR A 180 -2.04 -10.45 -4.97
CA THR A 180 -1.07 -11.54 -5.11
C THR A 180 -1.68 -12.63 -5.98
N PRO A 181 -0.89 -13.58 -6.52
CA PRO A 181 -1.45 -14.71 -7.28
C PRO A 181 -2.51 -15.52 -6.52
N ASP A 182 -2.49 -15.50 -5.18
CA ASP A 182 -3.50 -16.18 -4.36
C ASP A 182 -4.81 -15.39 -4.27
N SER A 183 -4.76 -14.07 -4.41
CA SER A 183 -5.94 -13.18 -4.28
C SER A 183 -6.60 -12.87 -5.62
N ASP A 184 -5.85 -12.96 -6.72
CA ASP A 184 -6.36 -12.74 -8.08
C ASP A 184 -5.67 -13.68 -9.06
N SER A 185 -6.41 -14.68 -9.56
CA SER A 185 -5.93 -15.67 -10.53
C SER A 185 -5.58 -15.09 -11.92
N ASN A 186 -5.77 -13.78 -12.13
CA ASN A 186 -5.47 -13.10 -13.39
C ASN A 186 -4.18 -12.26 -13.35
N HIS A 187 -3.41 -12.36 -12.26
CA HIS A 187 -2.09 -11.71 -12.08
C HIS A 187 -0.95 -12.68 -12.07
#